data_fe7dcb7f791f7ce463636493de83ec0c
#
_entry.id   fe7dcb7f791f7ce463636493de83ec0c
#
_cell.length_a   1.000
_cell.length_b   1.000
_cell.length_c   1.000
_cell.angle_alpha   90.00
_cell.angle_beta   90.00
_cell.angle_gamma   90.00
#
_symmetry.space_group_name_H-M   'P 1'
#
loop_
_entity.id
_entity.type
_entity.pdbx_description
1 polymer ?
#
loop_
_entity_poly.entity_id
_entity_poly.type
_entity_poly.pdbx_seq_one_letter_code
_entity_poly.pdbx_strand_id
1 'polypeptide(L)'
;MNNTLNATACSEDLRLSFASTRLEFILMGWIFPAQFCIGVLGSIINLSVLLSKNMRNRANDLLSGIAFADIGYLLCSLPQSLAIHEFFATSVFFRTVYFASKMHLNGLINWFLAMAMWLIFAVTIERLHGIRSPLRSRMYWNRQTMVMLFLVVITATGLLTAYHHFAFDCSTFVRMACDRAKQILIHVCVDVTKAWPHNSSNLTNPHSVFFKNLIRFSSVFSAFIVGVIPITAVACLNIVLLYQLHKRKAQPLIRGESKWRRDVTLLLRQERRITVIVVTIVTSYTLTQGLPAIVYLWQLFNQDTRIETIFFLNNITCLCNSLMITGKASNFFLYCMCSKNFRNEILLMLQKLLPRNIVRKLPRRYLPVVTIESDAEDIRLTSVRRQTASDYR
;
A
#
# COMPACT_ATOMS: atom_id res chain seq x y z
N MET A 1 -34.88 31.75 37.93
CA MET A 1 -33.50 31.65 38.42
C MET A 1 -32.61 31.48 37.21
N ASN A 2 -31.89 32.52 36.89
CA ASN A 2 -31.08 32.68 35.67
C ASN A 2 -29.81 31.87 35.79
N ASN A 3 -29.68 30.79 35.03
CA ASN A 3 -28.38 30.16 34.75
C ASN A 3 -27.80 30.83 33.48
N THR A 4 -27.11 31.91 33.68
CA THR A 4 -26.11 32.43 32.77
C THR A 4 -24.99 31.40 32.68
N LEU A 5 -25.10 30.47 31.73
CA LEU A 5 -23.98 29.67 31.27
C LEU A 5 -22.91 30.64 30.76
N ASN A 6 -21.84 30.74 31.53
CA ASN A 6 -20.68 31.56 31.22
C ASN A 6 -20.19 31.24 29.79
N ALA A 7 -20.53 32.14 28.89
CA ALA A 7 -20.04 32.20 27.50
C ALA A 7 -18.57 32.68 27.41
N THR A 8 -17.77 32.46 28.45
CA THR A 8 -16.40 33.02 28.57
C THR A 8 -15.30 31.97 28.52
N ALA A 9 -15.48 30.96 27.71
CA ALA A 9 -14.34 30.16 27.26
C ALA A 9 -14.28 30.19 25.74
N CYS A 10 -14.14 31.39 25.20
CA CYS A 10 -13.48 31.55 23.92
C CYS A 10 -12.02 31.16 24.11
N SER A 11 -11.67 29.91 23.92
CA SER A 11 -10.26 29.59 23.81
C SER A 11 -9.76 30.22 22.52
N GLU A 12 -8.88 31.20 22.63
CA GLU A 12 -8.11 31.78 21.53
C GLU A 12 -7.35 30.76 20.71
N ASP A 13 -7.27 29.55 21.22
CA ASP A 13 -6.59 28.35 20.66
C ASP A 13 -7.54 27.34 20.06
N LEU A 14 -8.65 27.72 19.44
CA LEU A 14 -9.33 26.79 18.54
C LEU A 14 -8.45 26.67 17.28
N ARG A 15 -7.36 25.90 17.42
CA ARG A 15 -6.52 25.56 16.28
C ARG A 15 -7.42 24.94 15.23
N LEU A 16 -7.60 25.65 14.13
CA LEU A 16 -8.36 25.20 12.97
C LEU A 16 -7.70 23.96 12.35
N SER A 17 -6.45 23.70 12.70
CA SER A 17 -5.68 22.54 12.32
C SER A 17 -6.23 21.26 12.95
N PHE A 18 -6.41 20.23 12.15
CA PHE A 18 -6.85 18.90 12.59
C PHE A 18 -5.74 18.08 13.29
N ALA A 19 -4.53 18.60 13.38
CA ALA A 19 -3.44 17.94 14.09
C ALA A 19 -3.61 18.12 15.60
N SER A 20 -3.69 17.02 16.34
CA SER A 20 -3.79 17.01 17.80
C SER A 20 -2.44 17.18 18.49
N THR A 21 -1.34 16.80 17.81
CA THR A 21 0.03 16.91 18.32
C THR A 21 0.97 17.55 17.31
N ARG A 22 2.07 18.14 17.81
CA ARG A 22 3.13 18.69 16.96
C ARG A 22 3.77 17.62 16.06
N LEU A 23 3.90 16.40 16.58
CA LEU A 23 4.43 15.28 15.82
C LEU A 23 3.50 14.90 14.66
N GLU A 24 2.20 14.82 14.89
CA GLU A 24 1.20 14.58 13.87
C GLU A 24 1.26 15.64 12.76
N PHE A 25 1.38 16.91 13.14
CA PHE A 25 1.54 18.02 12.18
C PHE A 25 2.77 17.85 11.28
N ILE A 26 3.92 17.45 11.84
CA ILE A 26 5.15 17.23 11.07
C ILE A 26 5.01 16.01 10.16
N LEU A 27 4.54 14.88 10.70
CA LEU A 27 4.46 13.62 9.97
C LEU A 27 3.42 13.67 8.85
N MET A 28 2.21 14.12 9.16
CA MET A 28 1.11 14.13 8.20
C MET A 28 1.09 15.38 7.33
N GLY A 29 1.56 16.54 7.84
CA GLY A 29 1.58 17.78 7.08
C GLY A 29 2.76 17.91 6.13
N TRP A 30 3.96 17.41 6.50
CA TRP A 30 5.17 17.62 5.71
C TRP A 30 5.77 16.33 5.15
N ILE A 31 5.89 15.29 5.98
CA ILE A 31 6.53 14.03 5.56
C ILE A 31 5.60 13.24 4.64
N PHE A 32 4.32 13.14 4.98
CA PHE A 32 3.36 12.38 4.18
C PHE A 32 3.22 12.89 2.72
N PRO A 33 3.13 14.20 2.41
CA PRO A 33 3.07 14.64 1.01
C PRO A 33 4.26 14.20 0.18
N ALA A 34 5.48 14.20 0.75
CA ALA A 34 6.67 13.68 0.07
C ALA A 34 6.57 12.16 -0.15
N GLN A 35 6.17 11.41 0.89
CA GLN A 35 5.94 9.97 0.80
C GLN A 35 4.83 9.64 -0.20
N PHE A 36 3.77 10.44 -0.26
CA PHE A 36 2.67 10.30 -1.20
C PHE A 36 3.15 10.43 -2.65
N CYS A 37 3.88 11.50 -2.97
CA CYS A 37 4.42 11.69 -4.31
C CYS A 37 5.33 10.54 -4.74
N ILE A 38 6.27 10.14 -3.89
CA ILE A 38 7.20 9.03 -4.16
C ILE A 38 6.43 7.71 -4.27
N GLY A 39 5.51 7.46 -3.35
CA GLY A 39 4.74 6.22 -3.29
C GLY A 39 3.80 6.04 -4.48
N VAL A 40 3.06 7.08 -4.85
CA VAL A 40 2.13 7.01 -6.00
C VAL A 40 2.90 6.87 -7.30
N LEU A 41 3.91 7.72 -7.54
CA LEU A 41 4.73 7.64 -8.75
C LEU A 41 5.46 6.30 -8.84
N GLY A 42 6.07 5.86 -7.74
CA GLY A 42 6.74 4.56 -7.67
C GLY A 42 5.79 3.40 -7.92
N SER A 43 4.59 3.42 -7.35
CA SER A 43 3.58 2.37 -7.55
C SER A 43 3.00 2.36 -8.96
N ILE A 44 2.83 3.53 -9.61
CA ILE A 44 2.44 3.61 -11.03
C ILE A 44 3.51 3.01 -11.93
N ILE A 45 4.79 3.33 -11.68
CA ILE A 45 5.92 2.73 -12.43
C ILE A 45 5.96 1.23 -12.19
N ASN A 46 5.85 0.76 -10.94
CA ASN A 46 5.80 -0.66 -10.60
C ASN A 46 4.69 -1.36 -11.40
N LEU A 47 3.47 -0.83 -11.34
CA LEU A 47 2.31 -1.39 -12.04
C LEU A 47 2.55 -1.48 -13.54
N SER A 48 3.06 -0.40 -14.15
CA SER A 48 3.34 -0.32 -15.59
C SER A 48 4.38 -1.36 -16.02
N VAL A 49 5.47 -1.52 -15.24
CA VAL A 49 6.54 -2.47 -15.53
C VAL A 49 6.10 -3.92 -15.28
N LEU A 50 5.43 -4.20 -14.16
CA LEU A 50 5.01 -5.57 -13.79
C LEU A 50 3.96 -6.12 -14.77
N LEU A 51 3.10 -5.26 -15.32
CA LEU A 51 2.08 -5.64 -16.32
C LEU A 51 2.64 -5.73 -17.75
N SER A 52 3.90 -5.33 -17.99
CA SER A 52 4.50 -5.42 -19.32
C SER A 52 4.61 -6.87 -19.80
N LYS A 53 4.53 -7.07 -21.12
CA LYS A 53 4.60 -8.41 -21.75
C LYS A 53 5.86 -9.17 -21.35
N ASN A 54 6.99 -8.48 -21.22
CA ASN A 54 8.29 -9.06 -20.94
C ASN A 54 8.43 -9.50 -19.46
N MET A 55 7.65 -8.89 -18.55
CA MET A 55 7.71 -9.15 -17.11
C MET A 55 6.56 -10.02 -16.61
N ARG A 56 5.61 -10.38 -17.48
CA ARG A 56 4.39 -11.07 -17.08
C ARG A 56 4.68 -12.46 -16.51
N ASN A 57 4.43 -12.60 -15.22
CA ASN A 57 4.44 -13.86 -14.52
C ASN A 57 3.51 -13.75 -13.29
N ARG A 58 3.09 -14.88 -12.74
CA ARG A 58 2.09 -14.97 -11.67
C ARG A 58 2.41 -14.17 -10.42
N ALA A 59 3.67 -14.22 -9.96
CA ALA A 59 4.08 -13.39 -8.84
C ALA A 59 3.99 -11.91 -9.18
N ASN A 60 4.36 -11.53 -10.40
CA ASN A 60 4.28 -10.14 -10.83
C ASN A 60 2.81 -9.68 -10.97
N ASP A 61 1.90 -10.58 -11.36
CA ASP A 61 0.46 -10.25 -11.36
C ASP A 61 -0.04 -9.97 -9.93
N LEU A 62 0.36 -10.79 -8.93
CA LEU A 62 0.03 -10.54 -7.52
C LEU A 62 0.69 -9.26 -6.99
N LEU A 63 1.95 -9.02 -7.33
CA LEU A 63 2.67 -7.79 -6.97
C LEU A 63 2.06 -6.54 -7.62
N SER A 64 1.47 -6.68 -8.82
CA SER A 64 0.69 -5.60 -9.46
C SER A 64 -0.58 -5.29 -8.67
N GLY A 65 -1.26 -6.30 -8.16
CA GLY A 65 -2.41 -6.12 -7.26
C GLY A 65 -2.04 -5.39 -5.98
N ILE A 66 -0.86 -5.68 -5.41
CA ILE A 66 -0.35 -4.96 -4.23
C ILE A 66 -0.06 -3.49 -4.59
N ALA A 67 0.58 -3.21 -5.72
CA ALA A 67 0.85 -1.84 -6.16
C ALA A 67 -0.45 -1.05 -6.39
N PHE A 68 -1.49 -1.69 -6.93
CA PHE A 68 -2.82 -1.08 -7.05
C PHE A 68 -3.42 -0.76 -5.68
N ALA A 69 -3.36 -1.69 -4.73
CA ALA A 69 -3.85 -1.48 -3.37
C ALA A 69 -3.08 -0.34 -2.66
N ASP A 70 -1.77 -0.25 -2.87
CA ASP A 70 -0.92 0.81 -2.31
C ASP A 70 -1.30 2.20 -2.88
N ILE A 71 -1.60 2.30 -4.18
CA ILE A 71 -2.11 3.54 -4.79
C ILE A 71 -3.46 3.93 -4.16
N GLY A 72 -4.40 2.98 -4.06
CA GLY A 72 -5.71 3.23 -3.46
C GLY A 72 -5.60 3.71 -2.01
N TYR A 73 -4.74 3.06 -1.21
CA TYR A 73 -4.44 3.46 0.17
C TYR A 73 -3.92 4.91 0.24
N LEU A 74 -2.92 5.26 -0.57
CA LEU A 74 -2.30 6.58 -0.58
C LEU A 74 -3.31 7.66 -1.00
N LEU A 75 -4.09 7.43 -2.06
CA LEU A 75 -5.11 8.36 -2.54
C LEU A 75 -6.20 8.61 -1.49
N CYS A 76 -6.69 7.55 -0.81
CA CYS A 76 -7.69 7.70 0.24
C CYS A 76 -7.14 8.39 1.50
N SER A 77 -5.83 8.32 1.75
CA SER A 77 -5.18 8.97 2.88
C SER A 77 -4.86 10.45 2.63
N LEU A 78 -4.82 10.90 1.37
CA LEU A 78 -4.46 12.26 1.01
C LEU A 78 -5.37 13.35 1.63
N PRO A 79 -6.71 13.22 1.65
CA PRO A 79 -7.57 14.22 2.25
C PRO A 79 -7.30 14.44 3.74
N GLN A 80 -6.89 13.42 4.48
CA GLN A 80 -6.51 13.53 5.89
C GLN A 80 -5.25 14.40 6.07
N SER A 81 -4.26 14.27 5.21
CA SER A 81 -3.06 15.11 5.22
C SER A 81 -3.37 16.54 4.84
N LEU A 82 -4.19 16.75 3.80
CA LEU A 82 -4.59 18.09 3.36
C LEU A 82 -5.35 18.85 4.47
N ALA A 83 -6.17 18.14 5.25
CA ALA A 83 -6.94 18.72 6.35
C ALA A 83 -6.06 19.38 7.44
N ILE A 84 -4.79 19.00 7.56
CA ILE A 84 -3.84 19.55 8.52
C ILE A 84 -3.39 20.96 8.11
N HIS A 85 -3.35 21.27 6.82
CA HIS A 85 -2.92 22.57 6.33
C HIS A 85 -4.02 23.62 6.48
N GLU A 86 -3.66 24.79 7.00
CA GLU A 86 -4.59 25.87 7.31
C GLU A 86 -5.44 26.28 6.11
N PHE A 87 -4.86 26.33 4.93
CA PHE A 87 -5.56 26.65 3.68
C PHE A 87 -6.79 25.75 3.44
N PHE A 88 -6.66 24.44 3.62
CA PHE A 88 -7.77 23.49 3.47
C PHE A 88 -8.64 23.45 4.72
N ALA A 89 -8.02 23.55 5.91
CA ALA A 89 -8.72 23.52 7.19
C ALA A 89 -9.69 24.69 7.37
N THR A 90 -9.46 25.85 6.74
CA THR A 90 -10.34 27.02 6.79
C THR A 90 -11.41 27.02 5.71
N SER A 91 -11.26 26.23 4.65
CA SER A 91 -12.23 26.15 3.54
C SER A 91 -13.50 25.41 3.98
N VAL A 92 -14.64 26.11 3.97
CA VAL A 92 -15.95 25.51 4.30
C VAL A 92 -16.28 24.37 3.35
N PHE A 93 -16.04 24.54 2.05
CA PHE A 93 -16.26 23.49 1.04
C PHE A 93 -15.46 22.23 1.35
N PHE A 94 -14.15 22.38 1.56
CA PHE A 94 -13.28 21.25 1.87
C PHE A 94 -13.73 20.54 3.16
N ARG A 95 -14.02 21.29 4.22
CA ARG A 95 -14.49 20.72 5.50
C ARG A 95 -15.77 19.92 5.33
N THR A 96 -16.75 20.48 4.60
CA THR A 96 -18.03 19.78 4.37
C THR A 96 -17.83 18.46 3.64
N VAL A 97 -17.08 18.46 2.54
CA VAL A 97 -16.79 17.27 1.75
C VAL A 97 -15.97 16.25 2.54
N TYR A 98 -14.92 16.74 3.23
CA TYR A 98 -14.05 15.87 4.03
C TYR A 98 -14.80 15.22 5.18
N PHE A 99 -15.63 15.95 5.91
CA PHE A 99 -16.40 15.39 7.04
C PHE A 99 -17.44 14.38 6.57
N ALA A 100 -18.13 14.65 5.47
CA ALA A 100 -19.07 13.70 4.87
C ALA A 100 -18.40 12.40 4.40
N SER A 101 -17.16 12.49 3.89
CA SER A 101 -16.45 11.34 3.32
C SER A 101 -15.49 10.65 4.29
N LYS A 102 -15.12 11.27 5.42
CA LYS A 102 -14.07 10.81 6.35
C LYS A 102 -14.22 9.34 6.77
N MET A 103 -15.44 8.93 7.13
CA MET A 103 -15.70 7.55 7.57
C MET A 103 -15.56 6.56 6.43
N HIS A 104 -16.05 6.91 5.25
CA HIS A 104 -15.93 6.08 4.06
C HIS A 104 -14.47 5.98 3.58
N LEU A 105 -13.73 7.09 3.62
CA LEU A 105 -12.29 7.08 3.32
C LEU A 105 -11.53 6.18 4.29
N ASN A 106 -11.83 6.24 5.59
CA ASN A 106 -11.22 5.35 6.57
C ASN A 106 -11.55 3.87 6.30
N GLY A 107 -12.79 3.57 5.93
CA GLY A 107 -13.20 2.21 5.52
C GLY A 107 -12.41 1.73 4.28
N LEU A 108 -12.26 2.58 3.27
CA LEU A 108 -11.50 2.28 2.06
C LEU A 108 -9.99 2.10 2.35
N ILE A 109 -9.41 2.93 3.21
CA ILE A 109 -8.01 2.81 3.66
C ILE A 109 -7.77 1.42 4.25
N ASN A 110 -8.65 0.99 5.18
CA ASN A 110 -8.55 -0.32 5.81
C ASN A 110 -8.78 -1.47 4.82
N TRP A 111 -9.69 -1.28 3.85
CA TRP A 111 -9.92 -2.27 2.78
C TRP A 111 -8.68 -2.46 1.89
N PHE A 112 -8.09 -1.38 1.37
CA PHE A 112 -6.86 -1.46 0.58
C PHE A 112 -5.69 -2.05 1.37
N LEU A 113 -5.60 -1.72 2.66
CA LEU A 113 -4.60 -2.30 3.54
C LEU A 113 -4.79 -3.82 3.68
N ALA A 114 -6.01 -4.27 3.96
CA ALA A 114 -6.38 -5.68 4.08
C ALA A 114 -6.10 -6.45 2.78
N MET A 115 -6.48 -5.86 1.63
CA MET A 115 -6.23 -6.43 0.31
C MET A 115 -4.74 -6.64 0.06
N ALA A 116 -3.90 -5.63 0.34
CA ALA A 116 -2.45 -5.73 0.18
C ALA A 116 -1.87 -6.85 1.05
N MET A 117 -2.32 -6.97 2.32
CA MET A 117 -1.87 -8.03 3.23
C MET A 117 -2.16 -9.44 2.72
N TRP A 118 -3.37 -9.70 2.27
CA TRP A 118 -3.76 -11.00 1.74
C TRP A 118 -3.09 -11.32 0.41
N LEU A 119 -2.84 -10.31 -0.44
CA LEU A 119 -2.05 -10.49 -1.67
C LEU A 119 -0.58 -10.82 -1.37
N ILE A 120 0.03 -10.22 -0.33
CA ILE A 120 1.39 -10.58 0.12
C ILE A 120 1.43 -12.01 0.62
N PHE A 121 0.43 -12.44 1.39
CA PHE A 121 0.30 -13.82 1.81
C PHE A 121 0.21 -14.77 0.59
N ALA A 122 -0.63 -14.44 -0.40
CA ALA A 122 -0.78 -15.23 -1.62
C ALA A 122 0.52 -15.32 -2.44
N VAL A 123 1.25 -14.19 -2.61
CA VAL A 123 2.53 -14.21 -3.35
C VAL A 123 3.59 -15.02 -2.61
N THR A 124 3.57 -15.01 -1.27
CA THR A 124 4.51 -15.79 -0.46
C THR A 124 4.25 -17.30 -0.62
N ILE A 125 2.99 -17.74 -0.63
CA ILE A 125 2.61 -19.13 -0.91
C ILE A 125 2.99 -19.52 -2.34
N GLU A 126 2.67 -18.68 -3.31
CA GLU A 126 3.02 -18.93 -4.72
C GLU A 126 4.52 -19.11 -4.89
N ARG A 127 5.33 -18.30 -4.23
CA ARG A 127 6.79 -18.43 -4.25
C ARG A 127 7.28 -19.71 -3.58
N LEU A 128 6.68 -20.11 -2.47
CA LEU A 128 7.00 -21.36 -1.80
C LEU A 128 6.74 -22.59 -2.71
N HIS A 129 5.59 -22.59 -3.40
CA HIS A 129 5.27 -23.61 -4.39
C HIS A 129 6.23 -23.58 -5.59
N GLY A 130 6.58 -22.38 -6.09
CA GLY A 130 7.52 -22.21 -7.20
C GLY A 130 8.91 -22.77 -6.90
N ILE A 131 9.40 -22.60 -5.66
CA ILE A 131 10.67 -23.20 -5.25
C ILE A 131 10.56 -24.71 -5.06
N ARG A 132 9.52 -25.20 -4.37
CA ARG A 132 9.40 -26.63 -4.05
C ARG A 132 9.18 -27.49 -5.29
N SER A 133 8.28 -27.08 -6.17
CA SER A 133 7.85 -27.88 -7.33
C SER A 133 7.50 -26.97 -8.51
N PRO A 134 8.47 -26.51 -9.30
CA PRO A 134 8.25 -25.48 -10.33
C PRO A 134 7.27 -25.92 -11.43
N LEU A 135 7.30 -27.19 -11.82
CA LEU A 135 6.39 -27.72 -12.84
C LEU A 135 4.95 -27.82 -12.32
N ARG A 136 4.75 -28.38 -11.12
CA ARG A 136 3.42 -28.49 -10.49
C ARG A 136 2.86 -27.12 -10.16
N SER A 137 3.69 -26.16 -9.76
CA SER A 137 3.29 -24.78 -9.52
C SER A 137 2.66 -24.15 -10.76
N ARG A 138 3.20 -24.42 -11.95
CA ARG A 138 2.63 -23.92 -13.22
C ARG A 138 1.25 -24.47 -13.54
N MET A 139 0.92 -25.66 -13.13
CA MET A 139 -0.43 -26.23 -13.31
C MET A 139 -1.43 -25.66 -12.32
N TYR A 140 -1.05 -25.54 -11.04
CA TYR A 140 -1.93 -25.06 -9.97
C TYR A 140 -2.33 -23.61 -10.15
N TRP A 141 -1.37 -22.74 -10.44
CA TRP A 141 -1.57 -21.29 -10.58
C TRP A 141 -1.88 -20.90 -12.03
N ASN A 142 -2.99 -21.40 -12.58
CA ASN A 142 -3.46 -21.02 -13.91
C ASN A 142 -4.13 -19.65 -13.88
N ARG A 143 -4.50 -19.10 -15.05
CA ARG A 143 -5.12 -17.77 -15.17
C ARG A 143 -6.47 -17.70 -14.42
N GLN A 144 -7.26 -18.76 -14.49
CA GLN A 144 -8.57 -18.80 -13.81
C GLN A 144 -8.40 -18.75 -12.30
N THR A 145 -7.49 -19.57 -11.74
CA THR A 145 -7.15 -19.56 -10.31
C THR A 145 -6.70 -18.19 -9.84
N MET A 146 -5.89 -17.47 -10.65
CA MET A 146 -5.44 -16.11 -10.32
C MET A 146 -6.61 -15.12 -10.28
N VAL A 147 -7.49 -15.15 -11.28
CA VAL A 147 -8.68 -14.26 -11.31
C VAL A 147 -9.59 -14.54 -10.12
N MET A 148 -9.88 -15.82 -9.85
CA MET A 148 -10.68 -16.23 -8.69
C MET A 148 -10.05 -15.78 -7.37
N LEU A 149 -8.73 -15.92 -7.22
CA LEU A 149 -8.01 -15.45 -6.05
C LEU A 149 -8.18 -13.94 -5.84
N PHE A 150 -8.01 -13.13 -6.90
CA PHE A 150 -8.23 -11.68 -6.82
C PHE A 150 -9.66 -11.35 -6.42
N LEU A 151 -10.65 -11.98 -7.03
CA LEU A 151 -12.05 -11.76 -6.68
C LEU A 151 -12.33 -12.12 -5.21
N VAL A 152 -11.85 -13.27 -4.75
CA VAL A 152 -12.02 -13.70 -3.36
C VAL A 152 -11.32 -12.72 -2.40
N VAL A 153 -10.09 -12.30 -2.69
CA VAL A 153 -9.37 -11.35 -1.82
C VAL A 153 -10.10 -10.02 -1.77
N ILE A 154 -10.51 -9.46 -2.91
CA ILE A 154 -11.21 -8.17 -2.99
C ILE A 154 -12.53 -8.21 -2.21
N THR A 155 -13.35 -9.23 -2.45
CA THR A 155 -14.69 -9.34 -1.81
C THR A 155 -14.59 -9.68 -0.33
N ALA A 156 -13.76 -10.66 0.05
CA ALA A 156 -13.63 -11.06 1.44
C ALA A 156 -13.04 -9.95 2.31
N THR A 157 -11.98 -9.26 1.84
CA THR A 157 -11.42 -8.13 2.59
C THR A 157 -12.38 -6.95 2.67
N GLY A 158 -13.17 -6.69 1.62
CA GLY A 158 -14.21 -5.66 1.62
C GLY A 158 -15.28 -5.94 2.67
N LEU A 159 -15.78 -7.16 2.74
CA LEU A 159 -16.77 -7.58 3.75
C LEU A 159 -16.19 -7.50 5.18
N LEU A 160 -14.94 -7.95 5.37
CA LEU A 160 -14.27 -7.92 6.67
C LEU A 160 -14.02 -6.50 7.20
N THR A 161 -13.85 -5.52 6.32
CA THR A 161 -13.58 -4.12 6.67
C THR A 161 -14.82 -3.22 6.58
N ALA A 162 -15.96 -3.75 6.10
CA ALA A 162 -17.19 -2.98 5.90
C ALA A 162 -17.70 -2.29 7.18
N TYR A 163 -17.47 -2.89 8.36
CA TYR A 163 -17.89 -2.32 9.62
C TYR A 163 -17.29 -0.92 9.90
N HIS A 164 -16.13 -0.59 9.31
CA HIS A 164 -15.52 0.75 9.45
C HIS A 164 -16.43 1.88 8.97
N HIS A 165 -17.33 1.61 8.01
CA HIS A 165 -18.28 2.61 7.52
C HIS A 165 -19.38 2.94 8.54
N PHE A 166 -19.56 2.08 9.55
CA PHE A 166 -20.64 2.16 10.53
C PHE A 166 -20.14 2.22 11.99
N ALA A 167 -18.82 2.17 12.21
CA ALA A 167 -18.22 2.11 13.53
C ALA A 167 -18.35 3.42 14.34
N PHE A 168 -18.62 4.53 13.65
CA PHE A 168 -18.75 5.84 14.26
C PHE A 168 -20.03 6.50 13.79
N ASP A 169 -20.72 7.16 14.72
CA ASP A 169 -21.81 8.08 14.42
C ASP A 169 -21.28 9.50 14.49
N CYS A 170 -21.44 10.24 13.39
CA CYS A 170 -20.79 11.54 13.20
C CYS A 170 -21.83 12.61 12.98
N SER A 171 -21.76 13.67 13.77
CA SER A 171 -22.61 14.84 13.66
C SER A 171 -21.78 16.08 13.38
N THR A 172 -22.31 16.93 12.52
CA THR A 172 -21.65 18.17 12.10
C THR A 172 -22.40 19.36 12.69
N PHE A 173 -21.70 20.23 13.42
CA PHE A 173 -22.24 21.41 14.06
C PHE A 173 -21.54 22.67 13.56
N VAL A 174 -22.29 23.74 13.41
CA VAL A 174 -21.73 25.07 13.13
C VAL A 174 -21.49 25.78 14.46
N ARG A 175 -20.25 26.15 14.76
CA ARG A 175 -19.89 26.96 15.93
C ARG A 175 -19.38 28.30 15.49
N MET A 176 -19.82 29.36 16.18
CA MET A 176 -19.27 30.69 15.95
C MET A 176 -17.89 30.80 16.61
N ALA A 177 -16.92 31.27 15.85
CA ALA A 177 -15.61 31.63 16.41
C ALA A 177 -15.79 32.85 17.32
N CYS A 178 -14.84 33.07 18.24
CA CYS A 178 -14.86 34.20 19.17
C CYS A 178 -14.86 35.57 18.46
N ASP A 179 -14.25 35.63 17.32
CA ASP A 179 -14.39 36.73 16.36
C ASP A 179 -15.70 36.50 15.58
N ARG A 180 -16.80 37.08 16.08
CA ARG A 180 -18.22 36.85 15.66
C ARG A 180 -18.49 36.83 14.14
N ALA A 181 -17.49 37.04 13.33
CA ALA A 181 -17.55 37.06 11.87
C ALA A 181 -17.29 35.67 11.19
N LYS A 182 -16.75 34.67 11.89
CA LYS A 182 -16.37 33.40 11.26
C LYS A 182 -17.17 32.23 11.82
N GLN A 183 -18.00 31.61 10.99
CA GLN A 183 -18.65 30.33 11.31
C GLN A 183 -17.69 29.19 11.01
N ILE A 184 -17.46 28.31 11.99
CA ILE A 184 -16.59 27.15 11.86
C ILE A 184 -17.43 25.88 11.94
N LEU A 185 -17.28 25.03 10.94
CA LEU A 185 -17.90 23.72 10.91
C LEU A 185 -17.08 22.77 11.79
N ILE A 186 -17.68 22.23 12.85
CA ILE A 186 -17.07 21.23 13.74
C ILE A 186 -17.72 19.87 13.49
N HIS A 187 -16.91 18.85 13.42
CA HIS A 187 -17.34 17.48 13.23
C HIS A 187 -16.97 16.65 14.46
N VAL A 188 -17.96 16.05 15.07
CA VAL A 188 -17.80 15.20 16.24
C VAL A 188 -18.26 13.79 15.87
N CYS A 189 -17.35 12.84 15.98
CA CYS A 189 -17.65 11.43 15.76
C CYS A 189 -17.56 10.67 17.08
N VAL A 190 -18.58 9.92 17.40
CA VAL A 190 -18.64 9.08 18.60
C VAL A 190 -18.64 7.62 18.20
N ASP A 191 -17.83 6.81 18.88
CA ASP A 191 -17.78 5.38 18.67
C ASP A 191 -19.13 4.76 19.07
N VAL A 192 -19.74 4.04 18.12
CA VAL A 192 -21.03 3.36 18.31
C VAL A 192 -21.00 2.36 19.46
N THR A 193 -19.85 1.75 19.73
CA THR A 193 -19.72 0.70 20.77
C THR A 193 -19.57 1.26 22.18
N LYS A 194 -19.25 2.56 22.33
CA LYS A 194 -19.02 3.22 23.64
C LYS A 194 -20.27 3.90 24.17
N ALA A 195 -20.30 4.11 25.49
CA ALA A 195 -21.26 5.00 26.09
C ALA A 195 -20.98 6.44 25.64
N TRP A 196 -22.02 7.18 25.26
CA TRP A 196 -21.87 8.57 24.86
C TRP A 196 -21.63 9.44 26.11
N PRO A 197 -20.76 10.45 26.02
CA PRO A 197 -20.46 11.26 27.19
C PRO A 197 -21.70 12.00 27.70
N HIS A 198 -21.97 11.81 28.99
CA HIS A 198 -23.14 12.33 29.71
C HIS A 198 -22.92 13.78 30.09
N ASN A 199 -22.91 14.70 29.09
CA ASN A 199 -22.89 16.14 29.41
C ASN A 199 -24.17 16.80 28.90
N SER A 200 -25.03 17.12 29.89
CA SER A 200 -26.14 18.10 29.87
C SER A 200 -27.37 17.91 28.98
N SER A 201 -27.50 16.82 28.27
CA SER A 201 -28.79 16.37 27.71
C SER A 201 -28.82 14.86 27.70
N ASN A 202 -29.94 14.25 28.02
CA ASN A 202 -30.15 12.78 28.10
C ASN A 202 -29.90 12.04 26.77
N LEU A 203 -28.77 12.26 26.12
CA LEU A 203 -28.38 11.60 24.90
C LEU A 203 -27.82 10.21 25.23
N THR A 204 -28.73 9.27 25.39
CA THR A 204 -28.39 7.85 25.39
C THR A 204 -28.00 7.43 23.97
N ASN A 205 -26.96 6.60 23.85
CA ASN A 205 -26.56 6.02 22.57
C ASN A 205 -27.77 5.33 21.90
N PRO A 206 -28.26 5.84 20.72
CA PRO A 206 -29.50 5.38 20.13
C PRO A 206 -29.43 3.99 19.49
N HIS A 207 -28.23 3.45 19.33
CA HIS A 207 -28.01 2.19 18.65
C HIS A 207 -28.44 0.98 19.50
N SER A 208 -29.04 -0.03 18.86
CA SER A 208 -29.45 -1.27 19.54
C SER A 208 -28.25 -2.03 20.11
N VAL A 209 -28.47 -2.79 21.17
CA VAL A 209 -27.43 -3.65 21.78
C VAL A 209 -26.87 -4.65 20.77
N PHE A 210 -27.73 -5.20 19.91
CA PHE A 210 -27.32 -6.10 18.84
C PHE A 210 -26.32 -5.41 17.88
N PHE A 211 -26.62 -4.20 17.42
CA PHE A 211 -25.74 -3.48 16.51
C PHE A 211 -24.38 -3.13 17.14
N LYS A 212 -24.36 -2.70 18.40
CA LYS A 212 -23.12 -2.45 19.16
C LYS A 212 -22.26 -3.70 19.25
N ASN A 213 -22.86 -4.83 19.58
CA ASN A 213 -22.17 -6.11 19.69
C ASN A 213 -21.67 -6.60 18.33
N LEU A 214 -22.43 -6.38 17.25
CA LEU A 214 -22.03 -6.72 15.89
C LEU A 214 -20.79 -5.92 15.46
N ILE A 215 -20.77 -4.60 15.67
CA ILE A 215 -19.61 -3.76 15.34
C ILE A 215 -18.39 -4.17 16.19
N ARG A 216 -18.57 -4.40 17.48
CA ARG A 216 -17.48 -4.84 18.38
C ARG A 216 -16.91 -6.20 17.94
N PHE A 217 -17.76 -7.17 17.67
CA PHE A 217 -17.34 -8.48 17.17
C PHE A 217 -16.61 -8.35 15.83
N SER A 218 -17.17 -7.59 14.88
CA SER A 218 -16.57 -7.38 13.56
C SER A 218 -15.19 -6.71 13.67
N SER A 219 -15.03 -5.74 14.57
CA SER A 219 -13.76 -5.06 14.82
C SER A 219 -12.69 -6.03 15.34
N VAL A 220 -13.00 -6.82 16.37
CA VAL A 220 -12.07 -7.81 16.93
C VAL A 220 -11.76 -8.91 15.90
N PHE A 221 -12.79 -9.44 15.25
CA PHE A 221 -12.64 -10.49 14.24
C PHE A 221 -11.77 -10.02 13.05
N SER A 222 -12.03 -8.81 12.55
CA SER A 222 -11.23 -8.20 11.50
C SER A 222 -9.77 -7.98 11.93
N ALA A 223 -9.52 -7.52 13.16
CA ALA A 223 -8.16 -7.36 13.69
C ALA A 223 -7.35 -8.65 13.63
N PHE A 224 -7.95 -9.79 13.95
CA PHE A 224 -7.29 -11.09 13.87
C PHE A 224 -7.14 -11.58 12.43
N ILE A 225 -8.22 -11.57 11.63
CA ILE A 225 -8.21 -12.14 10.27
C ILE A 225 -7.41 -11.27 9.30
N VAL A 226 -7.47 -9.94 9.42
CA VAL A 226 -6.78 -9.03 8.51
C VAL A 226 -5.36 -8.68 9.01
N GLY A 227 -5.18 -8.57 10.32
CA GLY A 227 -3.91 -8.16 10.93
C GLY A 227 -3.05 -9.35 11.35
N VAL A 228 -3.41 -9.99 12.48
CA VAL A 228 -2.54 -10.95 13.18
C VAL A 228 -2.22 -12.18 12.35
N ILE A 229 -3.24 -12.84 11.81
CA ILE A 229 -3.09 -14.11 11.10
C ILE A 229 -2.22 -13.95 9.84
N PRO A 230 -2.49 -13.02 8.91
CA PRO A 230 -1.66 -12.91 7.72
C PRO A 230 -0.24 -12.44 8.04
N ILE A 231 -0.01 -11.52 9.00
CA ILE A 231 1.34 -11.07 9.35
C ILE A 231 2.17 -12.22 9.91
N THR A 232 1.63 -12.98 10.87
CA THR A 232 2.34 -14.12 11.46
C THR A 232 2.59 -15.23 10.45
N ALA A 233 1.58 -15.55 9.63
CA ALA A 233 1.72 -16.55 8.57
C ALA A 233 2.77 -16.14 7.54
N VAL A 234 2.77 -14.88 7.08
CA VAL A 234 3.75 -14.33 6.14
C VAL A 234 5.16 -14.37 6.75
N ALA A 235 5.33 -13.99 8.02
CA ALA A 235 6.62 -14.07 8.70
C ALA A 235 7.15 -15.51 8.76
N CYS A 236 6.33 -16.48 9.17
CA CYS A 236 6.69 -17.89 9.21
C CYS A 236 7.04 -18.44 7.81
N LEU A 237 6.20 -18.15 6.80
CA LEU A 237 6.45 -18.58 5.43
C LEU A 237 7.72 -17.95 4.86
N ASN A 238 8.03 -16.71 5.22
CA ASN A 238 9.24 -16.03 4.77
C ASN A 238 10.50 -16.68 5.36
N ILE A 239 10.47 -17.10 6.63
CA ILE A 239 11.55 -17.90 7.25
C ILE A 239 11.74 -19.22 6.51
N VAL A 240 10.65 -19.92 6.18
CA VAL A 240 10.70 -21.17 5.41
C VAL A 240 11.28 -20.94 4.00
N LEU A 241 10.90 -19.85 3.33
CA LEU A 241 11.46 -19.46 2.03
C LEU A 241 12.96 -19.19 2.11
N LEU A 242 13.42 -18.44 3.11
CA LEU A 242 14.85 -18.17 3.34
C LEU A 242 15.63 -19.48 3.56
N TYR A 243 15.11 -20.37 4.41
CA TYR A 243 15.72 -21.67 4.64
C TYR A 243 15.84 -22.49 3.34
N GLN A 244 14.77 -22.53 2.53
CA GLN A 244 14.79 -23.26 1.26
C GLN A 244 15.74 -22.64 0.23
N LEU A 245 15.82 -21.32 0.18
CA LEU A 245 16.80 -20.63 -0.67
C LEU A 245 18.23 -20.93 -0.25
N HIS A 246 18.51 -21.00 1.06
CA HIS A 246 19.82 -21.34 1.60
C HIS A 246 20.19 -22.81 1.28
N LYS A 247 19.28 -23.75 1.55
CA LYS A 247 19.48 -25.17 1.26
C LYS A 247 19.78 -25.42 -0.22
N ARG A 248 19.09 -24.73 -1.13
CA ARG A 248 19.32 -24.87 -2.57
C ARG A 248 20.62 -24.19 -3.06
N LYS A 249 21.15 -23.22 -2.31
CA LYS A 249 22.50 -22.68 -2.57
C LYS A 249 23.58 -23.74 -2.40
N ALA A 250 23.43 -24.59 -1.39
CA ALA A 250 24.38 -25.60 -1.03
C ALA A 250 24.34 -26.84 -1.96
N GLN A 251 23.27 -27.04 -2.75
CA GLN A 251 23.21 -28.14 -3.70
C GLN A 251 23.96 -27.78 -4.98
N PRO A 252 25.01 -28.56 -5.36
CA PRO A 252 25.71 -28.35 -6.62
C PRO A 252 24.72 -28.52 -7.78
N LEU A 253 24.71 -27.55 -8.70
CA LEU A 253 23.97 -27.68 -9.95
C LEU A 253 24.45 -28.91 -10.66
N ILE A 254 23.58 -29.92 -10.83
CA ILE A 254 23.89 -31.16 -11.55
C ILE A 254 24.28 -30.75 -12.98
N ARG A 255 25.59 -30.79 -13.23
CA ARG A 255 26.19 -30.50 -14.53
C ARG A 255 25.93 -31.70 -15.43
N GLY A 256 24.84 -31.66 -16.18
CA GLY A 256 24.47 -32.77 -17.07
C GLY A 256 24.31 -32.30 -18.50
N GLU A 257 24.76 -33.10 -19.45
CA GLU A 257 24.85 -32.75 -20.88
C GLU A 257 23.50 -32.72 -21.62
N SER A 258 22.41 -33.24 -21.06
CA SER A 258 21.12 -33.27 -21.75
C SER A 258 20.43 -31.89 -21.81
N LYS A 259 19.85 -31.54 -22.96
CA LYS A 259 19.10 -30.30 -23.22
C LYS A 259 18.03 -30.05 -22.15
N TRP A 260 17.29 -31.11 -21.78
CA TRP A 260 16.24 -31.03 -20.74
C TRP A 260 16.78 -30.60 -19.36
N ARG A 261 17.97 -31.09 -18.96
CA ARG A 261 18.60 -30.70 -17.70
C ARG A 261 19.03 -29.24 -17.72
N ARG A 262 19.52 -28.73 -18.86
CA ARG A 262 19.85 -27.30 -19.03
C ARG A 262 18.62 -26.41 -18.88
N ASP A 263 17.51 -26.79 -19.50
CA ASP A 263 16.25 -26.01 -19.45
C ASP A 263 15.68 -25.97 -18.02
N VAL A 264 15.68 -27.10 -17.30
CA VAL A 264 15.27 -27.15 -15.88
C VAL A 264 16.20 -26.31 -15.00
N THR A 265 17.50 -26.32 -15.27
CA THR A 265 18.47 -25.50 -14.51
C THR A 265 18.25 -24.01 -14.72
N LEU A 266 17.95 -23.57 -15.95
CA LEU A 266 17.62 -22.18 -16.26
C LEU A 266 16.33 -21.74 -15.56
N LEU A 267 15.30 -22.59 -15.62
CA LEU A 267 14.03 -22.35 -14.92
C LEU A 267 14.24 -22.18 -13.41
N LEU A 268 15.00 -23.06 -12.77
CA LEU A 268 15.32 -23.00 -11.34
C LEU A 268 16.09 -21.72 -10.98
N ARG A 269 17.02 -21.28 -11.83
CA ARG A 269 17.75 -20.01 -11.63
C ARG A 269 16.81 -18.79 -11.72
N GLN A 270 15.87 -18.81 -12.66
CA GLN A 270 14.89 -17.76 -12.83
C GLN A 270 13.96 -17.69 -11.61
N GLU A 271 13.37 -18.81 -11.20
CA GLU A 271 12.50 -18.89 -10.02
C GLU A 271 13.22 -18.41 -8.75
N ARG A 272 14.49 -18.79 -8.58
CA ARG A 272 15.29 -18.33 -7.44
C ARG A 272 15.48 -16.82 -7.43
N ARG A 273 15.80 -16.20 -8.59
CA ARG A 273 15.94 -14.72 -8.67
C ARG A 273 14.66 -14.02 -8.28
N ILE A 274 13.53 -14.47 -8.82
CA ILE A 274 12.22 -13.89 -8.51
C ILE A 274 11.91 -14.06 -7.01
N THR A 275 12.20 -15.23 -6.44
CA THR A 275 11.96 -15.47 -5.01
C THR A 275 12.81 -14.58 -4.12
N VAL A 276 14.07 -14.29 -4.45
CA VAL A 276 14.90 -13.35 -3.67
C VAL A 276 14.27 -11.95 -3.64
N ILE A 277 13.76 -11.50 -4.79
CA ILE A 277 13.07 -10.20 -4.87
C ILE A 277 11.84 -10.19 -3.97
N VAL A 278 10.99 -11.23 -4.09
CA VAL A 278 9.77 -11.34 -3.28
C VAL A 278 10.10 -11.42 -1.79
N VAL A 279 11.07 -12.23 -1.38
CA VAL A 279 11.52 -12.33 0.02
C VAL A 279 11.94 -10.97 0.57
N THR A 280 12.70 -10.19 -0.21
CA THR A 280 13.13 -8.84 0.21
C THR A 280 11.93 -7.91 0.42
N ILE A 281 10.97 -7.92 -0.52
CA ILE A 281 9.75 -7.10 -0.43
C ILE A 281 8.91 -7.56 0.77
N VAL A 282 8.69 -8.85 0.92
CA VAL A 282 7.90 -9.43 2.02
C VAL A 282 8.53 -9.13 3.38
N THR A 283 9.86 -9.21 3.49
CA THR A 283 10.58 -8.86 4.73
C THR A 283 10.39 -7.39 5.08
N SER A 284 10.59 -6.49 4.10
CA SER A 284 10.38 -5.05 4.29
C SER A 284 8.94 -4.76 4.72
N TYR A 285 7.98 -5.41 4.07
CA TYR A 285 6.57 -5.25 4.39
C TYR A 285 6.24 -5.77 5.81
N THR A 286 6.72 -6.94 6.19
CA THR A 286 6.50 -7.51 7.52
C THR A 286 7.05 -6.60 8.62
N LEU A 287 8.22 -6.01 8.41
CA LEU A 287 8.82 -5.07 9.37
C LEU A 287 8.01 -3.78 9.49
N THR A 288 7.56 -3.22 8.38
CA THR A 288 6.83 -1.94 8.37
C THR A 288 5.37 -2.06 8.79
N GLN A 289 4.74 -3.22 8.60
CA GLN A 289 3.34 -3.48 8.98
C GLN A 289 3.19 -4.16 10.33
N GLY A 290 4.19 -4.92 10.77
CA GLY A 290 4.13 -5.65 12.04
C GLY A 290 4.02 -4.72 13.24
N LEU A 291 4.80 -3.64 13.27
CA LEU A 291 4.78 -2.68 14.37
C LEU A 291 3.42 -1.97 14.50
N PRO A 292 2.83 -1.39 13.42
CA PRO A 292 1.47 -0.86 13.47
C PRO A 292 0.42 -1.85 13.95
N ALA A 293 0.51 -3.11 13.54
CA ALA A 293 -0.44 -4.15 13.96
C ALA A 293 -0.36 -4.43 15.46
N ILE A 294 0.84 -4.46 16.04
CA ILE A 294 1.03 -4.63 17.49
C ILE A 294 0.42 -3.44 18.26
N VAL A 295 0.69 -2.21 17.79
CA VAL A 295 0.13 -0.99 18.41
C VAL A 295 -1.39 -0.99 18.31
N TYR A 296 -1.95 -1.37 17.16
CA TYR A 296 -3.41 -1.46 17.00
C TYR A 296 -4.04 -2.49 17.92
N LEU A 297 -3.44 -3.68 18.07
CA LEU A 297 -3.91 -4.69 19.02
C LEU A 297 -3.86 -4.18 20.47
N TRP A 298 -2.77 -3.52 20.82
CA TRP A 298 -2.67 -2.95 22.16
C TRP A 298 -3.74 -1.91 22.43
N GLN A 299 -4.05 -1.03 21.49
CA GLN A 299 -5.16 -0.06 21.57
C GLN A 299 -6.53 -0.74 21.69
N LEU A 300 -6.73 -1.86 20.99
CA LEU A 300 -8.00 -2.59 21.00
C LEU A 300 -8.32 -3.19 22.39
N PHE A 301 -7.28 -3.65 23.10
CA PHE A 301 -7.45 -4.27 24.40
C PHE A 301 -7.25 -3.30 25.57
N ASN A 302 -6.54 -2.20 25.38
CA ASN A 302 -6.27 -1.22 26.42
C ASN A 302 -7.26 -0.06 26.32
N GLN A 303 -8.18 0.03 27.30
CA GLN A 303 -9.20 1.08 27.37
C GLN A 303 -8.80 2.19 28.35
N ASP A 304 -7.50 2.46 28.55
CA ASP A 304 -7.04 3.53 29.41
C ASP A 304 -7.48 4.90 28.85
N THR A 305 -8.23 5.65 29.65
CA THR A 305 -8.80 6.95 29.30
C THR A 305 -7.98 8.14 29.78
N ARG A 306 -6.79 7.90 30.38
CA ARG A 306 -5.91 8.99 30.80
C ARG A 306 -5.43 9.81 29.62
N ILE A 307 -5.49 11.12 29.75
CA ILE A 307 -5.14 12.07 28.68
C ILE A 307 -3.70 11.85 28.19
N GLU A 308 -2.76 11.62 29.09
CA GLU A 308 -1.35 11.34 28.75
C GLU A 308 -1.20 10.06 27.91
N THR A 309 -1.92 9.00 28.27
CA THR A 309 -1.92 7.74 27.52
C THR A 309 -2.50 7.93 26.12
N ILE A 310 -3.56 8.73 25.98
CA ILE A 310 -4.19 9.02 24.70
C ILE A 310 -3.21 9.80 23.80
N PHE A 311 -2.54 10.85 24.31
CA PHE A 311 -1.53 11.60 23.54
C PHE A 311 -0.35 10.73 23.12
N PHE A 312 0.16 9.90 24.04
CA PHE A 312 1.25 8.97 23.76
C PHE A 312 0.86 7.97 22.65
N LEU A 313 -0.31 7.37 22.76
CA LEU A 313 -0.86 6.43 21.78
C LEU A 313 -1.04 7.09 20.40
N ASN A 314 -1.56 8.30 20.36
CA ASN A 314 -1.72 9.02 19.11
C ASN A 314 -0.37 9.28 18.42
N ASN A 315 0.65 9.70 19.16
CA ASN A 315 1.98 9.90 18.63
C ASN A 315 2.60 8.60 18.09
N ILE A 316 2.47 7.48 18.81
CA ILE A 316 2.95 6.16 18.34
C ILE A 316 2.20 5.74 17.09
N THR A 317 0.88 5.93 17.06
CA THR A 317 0.06 5.60 15.88
C THR A 317 0.49 6.41 14.66
N CYS A 318 0.76 7.70 14.83
CA CYS A 318 1.28 8.55 13.74
C CYS A 318 2.64 8.08 13.23
N LEU A 319 3.56 7.72 14.13
CA LEU A 319 4.86 7.14 13.73
C LEU A 319 4.69 5.82 12.99
N CYS A 320 3.85 4.93 13.50
CA CYS A 320 3.55 3.64 12.87
C CYS A 320 2.93 3.82 11.47
N ASN A 321 2.00 4.75 11.32
CA ASN A 321 1.40 5.07 10.01
C ASN A 321 2.45 5.62 9.05
N SER A 322 3.31 6.53 9.49
CA SER A 322 4.41 7.05 8.66
C SER A 322 5.39 5.95 8.24
N LEU A 323 5.74 5.01 9.14
CA LEU A 323 6.56 3.85 8.83
C LEU A 323 5.91 2.94 7.79
N MET A 324 4.62 2.68 7.93
CA MET A 324 3.82 1.89 6.99
C MET A 324 3.83 2.52 5.59
N ILE A 325 3.61 3.83 5.49
CA ILE A 325 3.63 4.57 4.23
C ILE A 325 5.03 4.56 3.61
N THR A 326 6.09 4.71 4.44
CA THR A 326 7.49 4.57 3.99
C THR A 326 7.73 3.19 3.37
N GLY A 327 7.21 2.12 4.00
CA GLY A 327 7.29 0.76 3.47
C GLY A 327 6.66 0.64 2.08
N LYS A 328 5.46 1.21 1.90
CA LYS A 328 4.76 1.23 0.60
C LYS A 328 5.53 2.03 -0.46
N ALA A 329 6.01 3.21 -0.11
CA ALA A 329 6.81 4.06 -0.99
C ALA A 329 8.17 3.41 -1.37
N SER A 330 8.77 2.64 -0.47
CA SER A 330 10.05 1.97 -0.71
C SER A 330 9.97 0.78 -1.67
N ASN A 331 8.80 0.22 -1.94
CA ASN A 331 8.62 -0.93 -2.83
C ASN A 331 9.25 -0.69 -4.21
N PHE A 332 9.09 0.49 -4.80
CA PHE A 332 9.72 0.86 -6.08
C PHE A 332 11.25 0.74 -6.02
N PHE A 333 11.87 1.26 -4.97
CA PHE A 333 13.33 1.21 -4.80
C PHE A 333 13.82 -0.24 -4.62
N LEU A 334 13.07 -1.07 -3.89
CA LEU A 334 13.39 -2.47 -3.71
C LEU A 334 13.37 -3.23 -5.05
N TYR A 335 12.40 -2.96 -5.92
CA TYR A 335 12.39 -3.53 -7.29
C TYR A 335 13.59 -3.06 -8.09
N CYS A 336 13.90 -1.77 -8.06
CA CYS A 336 15.06 -1.21 -8.75
C CYS A 336 16.38 -1.81 -8.27
N MET A 337 16.53 -2.04 -6.97
CA MET A 337 17.76 -2.62 -6.40
C MET A 337 17.89 -4.11 -6.69
N CYS A 338 16.81 -4.86 -6.54
CA CYS A 338 16.86 -6.31 -6.57
C CYS A 338 16.70 -6.92 -7.98
N SER A 339 16.07 -6.22 -8.94
CA SER A 339 15.71 -6.78 -10.24
C SER A 339 16.41 -6.10 -11.41
N LYS A 340 17.37 -6.79 -12.04
CA LYS A 340 17.99 -6.31 -13.29
C LYS A 340 16.96 -6.21 -14.43
N ASN A 341 16.05 -7.18 -14.53
CA ASN A 341 15.02 -7.20 -15.56
C ASN A 341 14.07 -6.01 -15.39
N PHE A 342 13.73 -5.67 -14.17
CA PHE A 342 12.88 -4.52 -13.85
C PHE A 342 13.55 -3.20 -14.31
N ARG A 343 14.83 -3.01 -14.00
CA ARG A 343 15.58 -1.83 -14.47
C ARG A 343 15.64 -1.74 -15.99
N ASN A 344 15.89 -2.86 -16.67
CA ASN A 344 15.93 -2.89 -18.12
C ASN A 344 14.58 -2.53 -18.73
N GLU A 345 13.47 -3.01 -18.15
CA GLU A 345 12.12 -2.69 -18.63
C GLU A 345 11.76 -1.22 -18.43
N ILE A 346 12.16 -0.62 -17.27
CA ILE A 346 12.04 0.84 -17.07
C ILE A 346 12.80 1.60 -18.17
N LEU A 347 14.04 1.21 -18.45
CA LEU A 347 14.84 1.87 -19.49
C LEU A 347 14.18 1.76 -20.87
N LEU A 348 13.61 0.59 -21.21
CA LEU A 348 12.85 0.40 -22.44
C LEU A 348 11.62 1.30 -22.51
N MET A 349 10.88 1.43 -21.41
CA MET A 349 9.71 2.33 -21.33
C MET A 349 10.13 3.79 -21.46
N LEU A 350 11.17 4.21 -20.77
CA LEU A 350 11.71 5.56 -20.88
C LEU A 350 12.19 5.88 -22.30
N GLN A 351 12.84 4.93 -22.98
CA GLN A 351 13.27 5.10 -24.36
C GLN A 351 12.10 5.30 -25.34
N LYS A 352 10.95 4.64 -25.09
CA LYS A 352 9.74 4.83 -25.89
C LYS A 352 9.10 6.20 -25.68
N LEU A 353 9.27 6.78 -24.49
CA LEU A 353 8.73 8.10 -24.12
C LEU A 353 9.66 9.26 -24.56
N LEU A 354 10.97 9.01 -24.66
CA LEU A 354 11.96 10.02 -25.01
C LEU A 354 12.06 10.21 -26.53
N PRO A 355 12.23 11.45 -27.01
CA PRO A 355 12.47 11.71 -28.44
C PRO A 355 13.73 10.98 -28.92
N ARG A 356 13.69 10.43 -30.12
CA ARG A 356 14.80 9.66 -30.75
C ARG A 356 16.16 10.37 -30.68
N ASN A 357 16.17 11.70 -30.73
CA ASN A 357 17.38 12.51 -30.68
C ASN A 357 18.11 12.44 -29.34
N ILE A 358 17.38 12.24 -28.24
CA ILE A 358 17.93 12.10 -26.88
C ILE A 358 18.43 10.68 -26.68
N VAL A 359 17.66 9.67 -27.14
CA VAL A 359 18.04 8.25 -27.03
C VAL A 359 19.38 7.96 -27.72
N ARG A 360 19.64 8.58 -28.89
CA ARG A 360 20.93 8.42 -29.61
C ARG A 360 22.15 8.97 -28.86
N LYS A 361 21.95 9.91 -27.93
CA LYS A 361 23.04 10.51 -27.12
C LYS A 361 23.32 9.73 -25.82
N LEU A 362 22.48 8.74 -25.48
CA LEU A 362 22.69 7.93 -24.29
C LEU A 362 23.89 6.98 -24.48
N PRO A 363 24.78 6.86 -23.48
CA PRO A 363 25.89 5.92 -23.54
C PRO A 363 25.41 4.49 -23.80
N ARG A 364 26.03 3.74 -24.67
CA ARG A 364 25.67 2.34 -25.02
C ARG A 364 25.51 1.41 -23.81
N ARG A 365 26.13 1.76 -22.69
CA ARG A 365 26.02 1.02 -21.41
C ARG A 365 24.62 1.00 -20.81
N TYR A 366 23.76 1.94 -21.19
CA TYR A 366 22.37 2.07 -20.76
C TYR A 366 21.33 1.62 -21.81
N LEU A 367 21.81 1.20 -22.98
CA LEU A 367 20.95 0.64 -24.02
C LEU A 367 20.66 -0.84 -23.71
N PRO A 368 19.41 -1.28 -23.63
CA PRO A 368 19.08 -2.69 -23.48
C PRO A 368 19.52 -3.47 -24.71
N VAL A 369 19.93 -4.74 -24.50
CA VAL A 369 20.46 -5.62 -25.54
C VAL A 369 19.57 -5.73 -26.78
N VAL A 370 18.25 -5.64 -26.61
CA VAL A 370 17.26 -5.69 -27.70
C VAL A 370 17.40 -4.52 -28.71
N THR A 371 17.76 -3.33 -28.22
CA THR A 371 17.96 -2.16 -29.11
C THR A 371 19.24 -2.28 -29.94
N ILE A 372 20.25 -2.98 -29.42
CA ILE A 372 21.50 -3.23 -30.11
C ILE A 372 21.31 -4.22 -31.28
N GLU A 373 20.42 -5.25 -31.09
CA GLU A 373 20.09 -6.19 -32.17
C GLU A 373 19.25 -5.53 -33.27
N SER A 374 18.27 -4.67 -32.93
CA SER A 374 17.46 -3.96 -33.93
C SER A 374 18.28 -2.93 -34.73
N ASP A 375 19.21 -2.23 -34.03
CA ASP A 375 20.13 -1.30 -34.74
C ASP A 375 21.15 -2.05 -35.60
N ALA A 376 21.58 -3.25 -35.18
CA ALA A 376 22.47 -4.11 -35.98
C ALA A 376 21.74 -4.71 -37.22
N GLU A 377 20.46 -5.04 -37.09
CA GLU A 377 19.62 -5.51 -38.21
C GLU A 377 19.31 -4.38 -39.19
N ASP A 378 18.99 -3.17 -38.70
CA ASP A 378 18.78 -1.98 -39.54
C ASP A 378 20.07 -1.56 -40.29
N ILE A 379 21.24 -1.68 -39.63
CA ILE A 379 22.53 -1.43 -40.23
C ILE A 379 22.84 -2.49 -41.33
N ARG A 380 22.50 -3.75 -41.08
CA ARG A 380 22.64 -4.84 -42.09
C ARG A 380 21.69 -4.62 -43.27
N LEU A 381 20.43 -4.27 -43.03
CA LEU A 381 19.46 -3.99 -44.08
C LEU A 381 19.83 -2.77 -44.93
N THR A 382 20.39 -1.73 -44.28
CA THR A 382 20.88 -0.55 -45.03
C THR A 382 22.17 -0.81 -45.80
N SER A 383 23.06 -1.70 -45.32
CA SER A 383 24.26 -2.11 -46.05
C SER A 383 23.92 -3.01 -47.26
N VAL A 384 22.98 -3.94 -47.12
CA VAL A 384 22.48 -4.77 -48.21
C VAL A 384 21.77 -3.94 -49.26
N ARG A 385 20.95 -2.95 -48.90
CA ARG A 385 20.32 -2.00 -49.85
C ARG A 385 21.35 -1.13 -50.59
N ARG A 386 22.48 -0.79 -49.98
CA ARG A 386 23.55 -0.04 -50.65
C ARG A 386 24.34 -0.93 -51.63
N GLN A 387 24.56 -2.21 -51.30
CA GLN A 387 25.22 -3.15 -52.22
C GLN A 387 24.35 -3.46 -53.43
N THR A 388 23.06 -3.74 -53.26
CA THR A 388 22.14 -3.97 -54.38
C THR A 388 21.95 -2.74 -55.26
N ALA A 389 22.10 -1.52 -54.75
CA ALA A 389 22.04 -0.28 -55.54
C ALA A 389 23.35 0.02 -56.32
N SER A 390 24.49 -0.61 -55.93
CA SER A 390 25.77 -0.49 -56.59
C SER A 390 25.93 -1.50 -57.75
N ASP A 391 25.24 -2.64 -57.68
CA ASP A 391 25.29 -3.69 -58.68
C ASP A 391 24.33 -3.45 -59.88
N TYR A 392 23.52 -2.37 -59.82
CA TYR A 392 22.64 -1.93 -60.91
C TYR A 392 23.10 -0.63 -61.59
N ARG A 393 24.34 -0.24 -61.42
CA ARG A 393 24.99 0.81 -62.20
C ARG A 393 26.19 0.21 -62.95
#